data_697aabad64d38f2328fcd42ddec72e21
#
_entry.id   697aabad64d38f2328fcd42ddec72e21
#
_cell.length_a   1.000
_cell.length_b   1.000
_cell.length_c   1.000
_cell.angle_alpha   90.00
_cell.angle_beta   90.00
_cell.angle_gamma   90.00
#
_symmetry.space_group_name_H-M   'P 1'
#
loop_
_entity.id
_entity.type
_entity.pdbx_description
1 polymer ?
#
loop_
_entity_poly.entity_id
_entity_poly.type
_entity_poly.pdbx_seq_one_letter_code
_entity_poly.pdbx_strand_id
1 'polypeptide(L)'
;MSAGRPTDYDAIAARFDVRYGRYRYDGIRQTVLAFVGDAASVLEVGCGTGHWLAAVQDRRLAGIDPSMPMLERARRAAPHARLVRARAEALPWRDQAFDRLFCVNALHHFSDRDRFFAEARRVLRPGGGVLTIGKDPHREGDSWWVYDYFEETCAIDRVRYAPVKTLRGELARAGFAWAESLEADHIEVTVPASEALAEGDEGVVARSFTSQLSVLSAEEFARGVARIREANEAAGGTLQLVADFKLYATVGWVG
;
A
#
# COMPACT_ATOMS: atom_id res chain seq x y z
N MET A 1 -18.68 -11.14 13.09
CA MET A 1 -18.01 -10.28 12.10
C MET A 1 -16.51 -10.55 12.26
N SER A 2 -15.89 -11.20 11.29
CA SER A 2 -14.46 -11.51 11.32
C SER A 2 -13.70 -10.20 11.19
N ALA A 3 -13.08 -9.73 12.28
CA ALA A 3 -12.10 -8.66 12.23
C ALA A 3 -11.06 -9.03 11.18
N GLY A 4 -10.73 -8.11 10.28
CA GLY A 4 -9.78 -8.38 9.19
C GLY A 4 -8.48 -8.97 9.75
N ARG A 5 -8.02 -10.06 9.15
CA ARG A 5 -6.77 -10.74 9.59
C ARG A 5 -5.60 -9.76 9.47
N PRO A 6 -4.85 -9.48 10.54
CA PRO A 6 -3.72 -8.57 10.47
C PRO A 6 -2.58 -9.17 9.67
N THR A 7 -1.88 -8.35 8.90
CA THR A 7 -0.63 -8.73 8.24
C THR A 7 0.52 -8.66 9.23
N ASP A 8 1.30 -9.73 9.34
CA ASP A 8 2.57 -9.73 10.09
C ASP A 8 3.69 -9.18 9.21
N TYR A 9 3.90 -7.87 9.29
CA TYR A 9 4.94 -7.18 8.53
C TYR A 9 6.36 -7.50 9.00
N ASP A 10 6.55 -7.90 10.25
CA ASP A 10 7.86 -8.32 10.75
C ASP A 10 8.33 -9.60 10.05
N ALA A 11 7.41 -10.55 9.84
CA ALA A 11 7.70 -11.81 9.15
C ALA A 11 8.00 -11.66 7.66
N ILE A 12 7.41 -10.67 6.98
CA ILE A 12 7.56 -10.50 5.52
C ILE A 12 8.58 -9.43 5.12
N ALA A 13 9.12 -8.66 6.06
CA ALA A 13 10.01 -7.52 5.79
C ALA A 13 11.19 -7.89 4.86
N ALA A 14 11.78 -9.08 5.04
CA ALA A 14 12.96 -9.49 4.27
C ALA A 14 12.72 -9.55 2.76
N ARG A 15 11.52 -9.92 2.33
CA ARG A 15 11.15 -10.10 0.91
C ARG A 15 10.17 -9.05 0.39
N PHE A 16 9.79 -8.09 1.22
CA PHE A 16 8.74 -7.14 0.88
C PHE A 16 9.01 -6.32 -0.38
N ASP A 17 10.27 -6.03 -0.67
CA ASP A 17 10.67 -5.20 -1.81
C ASP A 17 10.71 -5.94 -3.15
N VAL A 18 10.61 -7.29 -3.17
CA VAL A 18 10.60 -8.09 -4.41
C VAL A 18 9.51 -7.62 -5.38
N ARG A 19 8.36 -7.21 -4.86
CA ARG A 19 7.24 -6.69 -5.66
C ARG A 19 7.58 -5.41 -6.45
N TYR A 20 8.48 -4.57 -5.95
CA TYR A 20 8.90 -3.34 -6.65
C TYR A 20 9.77 -3.64 -7.87
N GLY A 21 10.39 -4.81 -7.94
CA GLY A 21 11.07 -5.29 -9.14
C GLY A 21 10.14 -5.94 -10.15
N ARG A 22 8.98 -6.45 -9.69
CA ARG A 22 8.00 -7.14 -10.53
C ARG A 22 6.91 -6.24 -11.08
N TYR A 23 6.41 -5.31 -10.26
CA TYR A 23 5.42 -4.32 -10.65
C TYR A 23 6.11 -2.96 -10.79
N ARG A 24 5.98 -2.36 -11.95
CA ARG A 24 6.42 -0.98 -12.16
C ARG A 24 5.33 -0.07 -11.60
N TYR A 25 5.69 0.70 -10.59
CA TYR A 25 4.80 1.65 -9.92
C TYR A 25 5.14 3.08 -10.35
N ASP A 26 5.34 3.28 -11.66
CA ASP A 26 5.78 4.57 -12.21
C ASP A 26 4.73 5.66 -12.01
N GLY A 27 3.43 5.34 -12.12
CA GLY A 27 2.33 6.26 -11.88
C GLY A 27 2.23 6.67 -10.43
N ILE A 28 2.39 5.72 -9.48
CA ILE A 28 2.47 6.07 -8.05
C ILE A 28 3.61 7.04 -7.79
N ARG A 29 4.80 6.74 -8.32
CA ARG A 29 5.97 7.60 -8.13
C ARG A 29 5.73 9.01 -8.65
N GLN A 30 5.18 9.14 -9.85
CA GLN A 30 4.84 10.43 -10.46
C GLN A 30 3.79 11.17 -9.62
N THR A 31 2.74 10.48 -9.17
CA THR A 31 1.68 11.06 -8.33
C THR A 31 2.24 11.56 -6.99
N VAL A 32 3.09 10.78 -6.31
CA VAL A 32 3.73 11.20 -5.06
C VAL A 32 4.63 12.41 -5.28
N LEU A 33 5.47 12.41 -6.32
CA LEU A 33 6.37 13.52 -6.60
C LEU A 33 5.63 14.80 -6.99
N ALA A 34 4.57 14.69 -7.80
CA ALA A 34 3.72 15.81 -8.16
C ALA A 34 2.99 16.40 -6.93
N PHE A 35 2.45 15.54 -6.06
CA PHE A 35 1.78 15.97 -4.82
C PHE A 35 2.77 16.65 -3.84
N VAL A 36 3.96 16.09 -3.70
CA VAL A 36 4.97 16.64 -2.80
C VAL A 36 5.48 17.99 -3.32
N GLY A 37 5.68 18.13 -4.63
CA GLY A 37 6.10 19.39 -5.26
C GLY A 37 7.35 19.99 -4.62
N ASP A 38 7.28 21.24 -4.23
CA ASP A 38 8.34 22.02 -3.56
C ASP A 38 8.23 22.05 -2.03
N ALA A 39 7.38 21.21 -1.44
CA ALA A 39 7.17 21.16 0.01
C ALA A 39 8.49 20.96 0.77
N ALA A 40 8.74 21.80 1.78
CA ALA A 40 9.97 21.76 2.56
C ALA A 40 9.98 20.64 3.61
N SER A 41 8.80 20.14 4.02
CA SER A 41 8.65 19.09 5.04
C SER A 41 7.58 18.09 4.68
N VAL A 42 7.97 16.82 4.67
CA VAL A 42 7.13 15.71 4.20
C VAL A 42 7.17 14.55 5.21
N LEU A 43 6.00 13.97 5.46
CA LEU A 43 5.81 12.78 6.29
C LEU A 43 5.22 11.64 5.45
N GLU A 44 5.82 10.46 5.48
CA GLU A 44 5.18 9.22 5.03
C GLU A 44 4.64 8.44 6.23
N VAL A 45 3.35 8.07 6.17
CA VAL A 45 2.67 7.25 7.18
C VAL A 45 2.50 5.83 6.65
N GLY A 46 3.04 4.84 7.39
CA GLY A 46 3.17 3.47 6.91
C GLY A 46 4.30 3.35 5.88
N CYS A 47 5.48 3.89 6.20
CA CYS A 47 6.59 3.99 5.25
C CYS A 47 7.25 2.66 4.88
N GLY A 48 6.94 1.58 5.61
CA GLY A 48 7.47 0.24 5.34
C GLY A 48 8.99 0.24 5.22
N THR A 49 9.50 -0.27 4.11
CA THR A 49 10.94 -0.34 3.80
C THR A 49 11.55 0.99 3.32
N GLY A 50 10.77 2.08 3.25
CA GLY A 50 11.24 3.40 2.83
C GLY A 50 11.32 3.61 1.32
N HIS A 51 10.72 2.74 0.53
CA HIS A 51 10.78 2.80 -0.94
C HIS A 51 10.34 4.17 -1.49
N TRP A 52 9.21 4.69 -1.01
CA TRP A 52 8.68 5.97 -1.47
C TRP A 52 9.39 7.16 -0.84
N LEU A 53 9.84 7.05 0.43
CA LEU A 53 10.71 8.06 1.04
C LEU A 53 12.00 8.26 0.25
N ALA A 54 12.61 7.18 -0.24
CA ALA A 54 13.82 7.24 -1.06
C ALA A 54 13.61 7.95 -2.40
N ALA A 55 12.38 7.99 -2.90
CA ALA A 55 12.03 8.72 -4.13
C ALA A 55 11.90 10.23 -3.91
N VAL A 56 11.68 10.68 -2.66
CA VAL A 56 11.48 12.09 -2.27
C VAL A 56 12.76 12.60 -1.61
N GLN A 57 13.55 13.41 -2.32
CA GLN A 57 14.87 13.89 -1.86
C GLN A 57 14.88 15.40 -1.58
N ASP A 58 16.00 15.89 -1.03
CA ASP A 58 16.34 17.32 -0.86
C ASP A 58 15.37 18.14 0.02
N ARG A 59 14.77 17.48 1.04
CA ARG A 59 13.84 18.14 1.97
C ARG A 59 13.85 17.47 3.35
N ARG A 60 13.15 18.05 4.28
CA ARG A 60 12.99 17.48 5.62
C ARG A 60 11.99 16.31 5.54
N LEU A 61 12.52 15.07 5.59
CA LEU A 61 11.73 13.84 5.50
C LEU A 61 11.53 13.21 6.87
N ALA A 62 10.33 12.69 7.07
CA ALA A 62 10.01 11.80 8.19
C ALA A 62 9.18 10.61 7.71
N GLY A 63 9.30 9.48 8.40
CA GLY A 63 8.49 8.29 8.15
C GLY A 63 8.10 7.60 9.45
N ILE A 64 6.91 7.01 9.47
CA ILE A 64 6.49 6.10 10.55
C ILE A 64 6.06 4.76 10.01
N ASP A 65 6.36 3.73 10.79
CA ASP A 65 5.84 2.39 10.62
C ASP A 65 5.78 1.69 11.99
N PRO A 66 4.80 0.82 12.29
CA PRO A 66 4.78 0.06 13.54
C PRO A 66 5.81 -1.08 13.57
N SER A 67 6.32 -1.56 12.42
CA SER A 67 7.27 -2.66 12.28
C SER A 67 8.71 -2.18 12.38
N MET A 68 9.46 -2.68 13.36
CA MET A 68 10.90 -2.37 13.49
C MET A 68 11.73 -2.95 12.34
N PRO A 69 11.54 -4.20 11.89
CA PRO A 69 12.25 -4.73 10.73
C PRO A 69 12.03 -3.91 9.46
N MET A 70 10.83 -3.36 9.24
CA MET A 70 10.57 -2.42 8.14
C MET A 70 11.39 -1.14 8.29
N LEU A 71 11.38 -0.51 9.47
CA LEU A 71 12.14 0.72 9.72
C LEU A 71 13.66 0.52 9.61
N GLU A 72 14.19 -0.65 9.93
CA GLU A 72 15.62 -0.97 9.72
C GLU A 72 16.00 -0.97 8.25
N ARG A 73 15.11 -1.45 7.38
CA ARG A 73 15.28 -1.38 5.93
C ARG A 73 15.12 0.07 5.43
N ALA A 74 14.11 0.78 5.94
CA ALA A 74 13.89 2.18 5.59
C ALA A 74 15.11 3.07 5.92
N ARG A 75 15.84 2.81 7.01
CA ARG A 75 17.09 3.54 7.32
C ARG A 75 18.18 3.39 6.26
N ARG A 76 18.21 2.25 5.56
CA ARG A 76 19.15 2.02 4.47
C ARG A 76 18.68 2.69 3.18
N ALA A 77 17.37 2.65 2.90
CA ALA A 77 16.79 3.23 1.69
C ALA A 77 16.73 4.77 1.74
N ALA A 78 16.41 5.34 2.91
CA ALA A 78 16.25 6.78 3.12
C ALA A 78 17.04 7.24 4.38
N PRO A 79 18.40 7.26 4.34
CA PRO A 79 19.23 7.48 5.53
C PRO A 79 19.09 8.88 6.14
N HIS A 80 18.61 9.85 5.38
CA HIS A 80 18.37 11.23 5.85
C HIS A 80 16.98 11.44 6.43
N ALA A 81 16.07 10.46 6.34
CA ALA A 81 14.73 10.57 6.89
C ALA A 81 14.72 10.32 8.41
N ARG A 82 13.94 11.12 9.14
CA ARG A 82 13.64 10.86 10.56
C ARG A 82 12.60 9.74 10.66
N LEU A 83 13.03 8.54 11.01
CA LEU A 83 12.15 7.38 11.15
C LEU A 83 11.75 7.16 12.61
N VAL A 84 10.46 6.95 12.85
CA VAL A 84 9.89 6.75 14.19
C VAL A 84 8.96 5.54 14.16
N ARG A 85 9.08 4.66 15.16
CA ARG A 85 8.12 3.58 15.37
C ARG A 85 6.85 4.14 15.98
N ALA A 86 5.78 4.20 15.21
CA ALA A 86 4.49 4.73 15.67
C ALA A 86 3.33 4.16 14.84
N ARG A 87 2.10 4.35 15.34
CA ARG A 87 0.87 4.04 14.62
C ARG A 87 0.31 5.30 13.96
N ALA A 88 -0.44 5.12 12.87
CA ALA A 88 -1.05 6.21 12.13
C ALA A 88 -2.06 7.03 12.98
N GLU A 89 -2.72 6.37 13.92
CA GLU A 89 -3.73 6.95 14.79
C GLU A 89 -3.16 7.82 15.95
N ALA A 90 -1.82 7.91 16.07
CA ALA A 90 -1.13 8.69 17.11
C ALA A 90 0.23 9.18 16.57
N LEU A 91 0.23 10.23 15.77
CA LEU A 91 1.43 10.77 15.14
C LEU A 91 2.32 11.51 16.16
N PRO A 92 3.61 11.13 16.31
CA PRO A 92 4.49 11.65 17.36
C PRO A 92 5.11 13.02 17.00
N TRP A 93 4.33 13.90 16.40
CA TRP A 93 4.73 15.26 16.06
C TRP A 93 3.73 16.30 16.58
N ARG A 94 4.24 17.50 16.79
CA ARG A 94 3.43 18.65 17.15
C ARG A 94 2.51 19.06 16.01
N ASP A 95 1.51 19.85 16.33
CA ASP A 95 0.63 20.47 15.36
C ASP A 95 1.43 21.26 14.31
N GLN A 96 0.95 21.26 13.06
CA GLN A 96 1.49 22.06 11.96
C GLN A 96 3.00 21.83 11.71
N ALA A 97 3.43 20.57 11.79
CA ALA A 97 4.84 20.21 11.59
C ALA A 97 5.22 20.02 10.11
N PHE A 98 4.25 19.64 9.26
CA PHE A 98 4.50 19.23 7.88
C PHE A 98 3.70 20.03 6.87
N ASP A 99 4.27 20.14 5.64
CA ASP A 99 3.60 20.73 4.49
C ASP A 99 2.82 19.67 3.72
N ARG A 100 3.35 18.43 3.64
CA ARG A 100 2.71 17.29 2.98
C ARG A 100 2.80 16.04 3.84
N LEU A 101 1.74 15.24 3.79
CA LEU A 101 1.69 13.90 4.33
C LEU A 101 1.20 12.94 3.25
N PHE A 102 1.87 11.80 3.07
CA PHE A 102 1.38 10.78 2.16
C PHE A 102 1.41 9.39 2.78
N CYS A 103 0.58 8.49 2.20
CA CYS A 103 0.42 7.12 2.62
C CYS A 103 0.18 6.26 1.37
N VAL A 104 1.09 5.34 1.04
CA VAL A 104 0.97 4.47 -0.13
C VAL A 104 0.76 3.02 0.29
N ASN A 105 -0.34 2.42 -0.14
CA ASN A 105 -0.69 1.03 0.14
C ASN A 105 -0.62 0.65 1.64
N ALA A 106 -0.97 1.58 2.55
CA ALA A 106 -0.94 1.35 3.98
C ALA A 106 -2.27 1.66 4.70
N LEU A 107 -3.12 2.53 4.15
CA LEU A 107 -4.38 2.98 4.76
C LEU A 107 -5.31 1.83 5.21
N HIS A 108 -5.35 0.74 4.44
CA HIS A 108 -6.16 -0.44 4.72
C HIS A 108 -5.68 -1.28 5.92
N HIS A 109 -4.56 -0.91 6.53
CA HIS A 109 -4.04 -1.51 7.76
C HIS A 109 -4.32 -0.67 9.00
N PHE A 110 -4.82 0.56 8.84
CA PHE A 110 -5.11 1.42 9.98
C PHE A 110 -6.40 0.95 10.67
N SER A 111 -6.35 0.86 11.98
CA SER A 111 -7.46 0.39 12.78
C SER A 111 -8.60 1.42 12.89
N ASP A 112 -8.27 2.70 12.76
CA ASP A 112 -9.20 3.82 12.84
C ASP A 112 -8.78 4.92 11.84
N ARG A 113 -9.43 4.92 10.66
CA ARG A 113 -9.15 5.90 9.61
C ARG A 113 -9.60 7.32 9.98
N ASP A 114 -10.71 7.46 10.69
CA ASP A 114 -11.19 8.79 11.11
C ASP A 114 -10.16 9.43 12.05
N ARG A 115 -9.60 8.65 12.98
CA ARG A 115 -8.53 9.12 13.87
C ARG A 115 -7.23 9.42 13.09
N PHE A 116 -6.86 8.60 12.12
CA PHE A 116 -5.71 8.90 11.25
C PHE A 116 -5.88 10.22 10.52
N PHE A 117 -7.04 10.47 9.89
CA PHE A 117 -7.28 11.73 9.18
C PHE A 117 -7.32 12.93 10.11
N ALA A 118 -7.83 12.78 11.34
CA ALA A 118 -7.76 13.82 12.36
C ALA A 118 -6.30 14.14 12.75
N GLU A 119 -5.46 13.13 12.97
CA GLU A 119 -4.02 13.30 13.24
C GLU A 119 -3.29 13.91 12.02
N ALA A 120 -3.59 13.45 10.80
CA ALA A 120 -3.05 14.03 9.58
C ALA A 120 -3.39 15.52 9.47
N ARG A 121 -4.66 15.89 9.73
CA ARG A 121 -5.10 17.29 9.75
C ARG A 121 -4.37 18.11 10.82
N ARG A 122 -4.16 17.54 12.01
CA ARG A 122 -3.47 18.21 13.13
C ARG A 122 -2.01 18.54 12.80
N VAL A 123 -1.29 17.57 12.21
CA VAL A 123 0.15 17.74 11.95
C VAL A 123 0.45 18.53 10.66
N LEU A 124 -0.55 18.74 9.80
CA LEU A 124 -0.42 19.54 8.59
C LEU A 124 -0.61 21.03 8.87
N ARG A 125 0.21 21.85 8.22
CA ARG A 125 0.08 23.32 8.23
C ARG A 125 -1.15 23.78 7.45
N PRO A 126 -1.64 25.01 7.68
CA PRO A 126 -2.55 25.67 6.73
C PRO A 126 -1.98 25.60 5.30
N GLY A 127 -2.81 25.28 4.31
CA GLY A 127 -2.39 25.04 2.92
C GLY A 127 -1.62 23.71 2.71
N GLY A 128 -1.44 22.91 3.77
CA GLY A 128 -0.86 21.57 3.68
C GLY A 128 -1.82 20.55 3.07
N GLY A 129 -1.32 19.39 2.68
CA GLY A 129 -2.13 18.34 2.06
C GLY A 129 -1.79 16.94 2.53
N VAL A 130 -2.81 16.06 2.49
CA VAL A 130 -2.67 14.61 2.65
C VAL A 130 -2.96 13.90 1.33
N LEU A 131 -2.15 12.89 0.99
CA LEU A 131 -2.35 11.98 -0.13
C LEU A 131 -2.42 10.54 0.40
N THR A 132 -3.44 9.79 -0.02
CA THR A 132 -3.48 8.34 0.18
C THR A 132 -3.55 7.64 -1.17
N ILE A 133 -2.76 6.59 -1.38
CA ILE A 133 -2.82 5.76 -2.59
C ILE A 133 -3.10 4.32 -2.20
N GLY A 134 -4.02 3.68 -2.90
CA GLY A 134 -4.37 2.26 -2.68
C GLY A 134 -5.32 1.71 -3.74
N LYS A 135 -5.60 0.42 -3.64
CA LYS A 135 -6.60 -0.28 -4.47
C LYS A 135 -8.03 0.07 -4.00
N ASP A 136 -8.99 -0.20 -4.88
CA ASP A 136 -10.42 -0.20 -4.55
C ASP A 136 -11.07 -1.51 -5.01
N PRO A 137 -11.07 -2.57 -4.17
CA PRO A 137 -11.65 -3.88 -4.51
C PRO A 137 -13.17 -3.87 -4.61
N HIS A 138 -13.83 -2.71 -4.43
CA HIS A 138 -15.28 -2.52 -4.62
C HIS A 138 -15.62 -2.06 -6.04
N ARG A 139 -14.63 -1.74 -6.86
CA ARG A 139 -14.83 -1.38 -8.27
C ARG A 139 -14.79 -2.63 -9.14
N GLU A 140 -15.49 -2.57 -10.24
CA GLU A 140 -15.46 -3.59 -11.28
C GLU A 140 -14.38 -3.26 -12.32
N GLY A 141 -13.95 -4.27 -13.06
CA GLY A 141 -13.02 -4.14 -14.19
C GLY A 141 -11.56 -4.44 -13.87
N ASP A 142 -11.19 -4.58 -12.59
CA ASP A 142 -9.86 -5.06 -12.21
C ASP A 142 -9.81 -6.59 -12.30
N SER A 143 -8.72 -7.14 -12.86
CA SER A 143 -8.38 -8.56 -12.88
C SER A 143 -7.06 -8.78 -12.15
N TRP A 144 -7.04 -9.70 -11.22
CA TRP A 144 -5.82 -9.98 -10.49
C TRP A 144 -5.74 -11.45 -10.08
N TRP A 145 -4.73 -12.15 -10.57
CA TRP A 145 -4.52 -13.56 -10.30
C TRP A 145 -4.60 -13.94 -8.81
N VAL A 146 -4.26 -13.01 -7.90
CA VAL A 146 -4.41 -13.24 -6.45
C VAL A 146 -5.87 -13.44 -6.07
N TYR A 147 -6.80 -12.68 -6.66
CA TYR A 147 -8.24 -12.84 -6.40
C TYR A 147 -8.83 -14.07 -7.12
N ASP A 148 -8.29 -14.41 -8.29
CA ASP A 148 -8.79 -15.51 -9.11
C ASP A 148 -8.46 -16.87 -8.50
N TYR A 149 -7.27 -17.02 -7.93
CA TYR A 149 -6.78 -18.29 -7.39
C TYR A 149 -6.84 -18.40 -5.87
N PHE A 150 -6.88 -17.30 -5.14
CA PHE A 150 -6.97 -17.24 -3.68
C PHE A 150 -8.29 -16.57 -3.28
N GLU A 151 -9.39 -17.30 -3.42
CA GLU A 151 -10.78 -16.80 -3.34
C GLU A 151 -11.07 -15.96 -2.10
N GLU A 152 -10.44 -16.28 -0.96
CA GLU A 152 -10.66 -15.58 0.30
C GLU A 152 -10.15 -14.13 0.26
N THR A 153 -9.15 -13.84 -0.58
CA THR A 153 -8.41 -12.56 -0.56
C THR A 153 -9.27 -11.37 -0.99
N CYS A 154 -10.12 -11.53 -1.99
CA CYS A 154 -11.01 -10.45 -2.44
C CYS A 154 -12.01 -10.04 -1.34
N ALA A 155 -12.62 -11.02 -0.65
CA ALA A 155 -13.54 -10.75 0.45
C ALA A 155 -12.84 -10.08 1.64
N ILE A 156 -11.62 -10.52 1.98
CA ILE A 156 -10.79 -9.90 3.02
C ILE A 156 -10.46 -8.45 2.64
N ASP A 157 -10.07 -8.21 1.39
CA ASP A 157 -9.73 -6.85 0.94
C ASP A 157 -10.95 -5.92 0.92
N ARG A 158 -12.12 -6.38 0.52
CA ARG A 158 -13.35 -5.57 0.60
C ARG A 158 -13.70 -5.13 2.02
N VAL A 159 -13.28 -5.87 3.04
CA VAL A 159 -13.43 -5.45 4.45
C VAL A 159 -12.37 -4.43 4.87
N ARG A 160 -11.11 -4.60 4.40
CA ARG A 160 -9.98 -3.76 4.80
C ARG A 160 -9.92 -2.42 4.07
N TYR A 161 -10.20 -2.44 2.76
CA TYR A 161 -10.13 -1.24 1.92
C TYR A 161 -11.44 -0.48 1.96
N ALA A 162 -11.36 0.82 2.19
CA ALA A 162 -12.50 1.70 1.99
C ALA A 162 -12.72 1.93 0.48
N PRO A 163 -13.96 1.94 0.00
CA PRO A 163 -14.24 2.46 -1.34
C PRO A 163 -13.71 3.87 -1.52
N VAL A 164 -13.03 4.15 -2.62
CA VAL A 164 -12.44 5.47 -2.90
C VAL A 164 -13.47 6.60 -2.77
N LYS A 165 -14.72 6.36 -3.18
CA LYS A 165 -15.81 7.33 -3.05
C LYS A 165 -16.10 7.76 -1.60
N THR A 166 -15.80 6.90 -0.61
CA THR A 166 -16.04 7.21 0.82
C THR A 166 -14.90 8.01 1.44
N LEU A 167 -13.67 7.87 0.95
CA LEU A 167 -12.49 8.56 1.50
C LEU A 167 -12.61 10.08 1.44
N ARG A 168 -13.22 10.61 0.38
CA ARG A 168 -13.48 12.06 0.29
C ARG A 168 -14.39 12.57 1.42
N GLY A 169 -15.41 11.79 1.77
CA GLY A 169 -16.29 12.10 2.90
C GLY A 169 -15.58 11.98 4.25
N GLU A 170 -14.68 11.00 4.41
CA GLU A 170 -13.85 10.86 5.62
C GLU A 170 -12.91 12.06 5.79
N LEU A 171 -12.25 12.52 4.72
CA LEU A 171 -11.44 13.72 4.71
C LEU A 171 -12.24 14.99 5.07
N ALA A 172 -13.43 15.14 4.49
CA ALA A 172 -14.31 16.29 4.80
C ALA A 172 -14.71 16.31 6.29
N ARG A 173 -15.07 15.13 6.87
CA ARG A 173 -15.36 15.02 8.32
C ARG A 173 -14.15 15.36 9.20
N ALA A 174 -12.94 15.05 8.74
CA ALA A 174 -11.71 15.41 9.44
C ALA A 174 -11.32 16.90 9.30
N GLY A 175 -12.09 17.70 8.55
CA GLY A 175 -11.88 19.15 8.41
C GLY A 175 -10.92 19.53 7.28
N PHE A 176 -10.72 18.69 6.27
CA PHE A 176 -10.07 19.09 5.03
C PHE A 176 -11.04 19.89 4.18
N ALA A 177 -10.60 21.07 3.71
CA ALA A 177 -11.46 22.02 3.01
C ALA A 177 -11.86 21.54 1.61
N TRP A 178 -11.01 20.73 0.99
CA TRP A 178 -11.24 20.19 -0.35
C TRP A 178 -10.64 18.80 -0.48
N ALA A 179 -11.31 17.90 -1.20
CA ALA A 179 -10.84 16.57 -1.46
C ALA A 179 -11.23 16.08 -2.87
N GLU A 180 -10.28 15.41 -3.53
CA GLU A 180 -10.50 14.78 -4.83
C GLU A 180 -9.91 13.38 -4.86
N SER A 181 -10.32 12.59 -5.88
CA SER A 181 -9.75 11.28 -6.15
C SER A 181 -9.51 11.11 -7.64
N LEU A 182 -8.37 10.50 -7.98
CA LEU A 182 -7.94 10.25 -9.37
C LEU A 182 -7.29 8.86 -9.46
N GLU A 183 -7.16 8.34 -10.68
CA GLU A 183 -6.33 7.18 -10.95
C GLU A 183 -4.86 7.57 -10.83
N ALA A 184 -4.12 6.88 -9.95
CA ALA A 184 -2.71 7.15 -9.69
C ALA A 184 -1.79 6.26 -10.52
N ASP A 185 -2.22 5.02 -10.77
CA ASP A 185 -1.43 4.05 -11.54
C ASP A 185 -2.33 2.94 -12.09
N HIS A 186 -1.89 2.32 -13.17
CA HIS A 186 -2.48 1.12 -13.74
C HIS A 186 -1.40 0.04 -13.84
N ILE A 187 -1.54 -1.00 -13.06
CA ILE A 187 -0.64 -2.15 -13.08
C ILE A 187 -1.17 -3.15 -14.10
N GLU A 188 -0.41 -3.34 -15.15
CA GLU A 188 -0.69 -4.29 -16.22
C GLU A 188 0.54 -5.18 -16.41
N VAL A 189 0.50 -6.37 -15.80
CA VAL A 189 1.61 -7.33 -15.80
C VAL A 189 1.08 -8.74 -16.00
N THR A 190 1.76 -9.49 -16.84
CA THR A 190 1.49 -10.91 -17.09
C THR A 190 2.75 -11.71 -16.77
N VAL A 191 2.60 -12.80 -16.00
CA VAL A 191 3.70 -13.68 -15.61
C VAL A 191 3.34 -15.12 -15.91
N PRO A 192 4.19 -15.91 -16.61
CA PRO A 192 3.96 -17.33 -16.77
C PRO A 192 3.80 -18.04 -15.43
N ALA A 193 2.79 -18.93 -15.32
CA ALA A 193 2.54 -19.63 -14.05
C ALA A 193 3.75 -20.46 -13.59
N SER A 194 4.53 -21.01 -14.52
CA SER A 194 5.77 -21.73 -14.23
C SER A 194 6.82 -20.84 -13.54
N GLU A 195 6.97 -19.59 -13.98
CA GLU A 195 7.85 -18.60 -13.35
C GLU A 195 7.29 -18.14 -12.00
N ALA A 196 5.98 -17.88 -11.94
CA ALA A 196 5.31 -17.42 -10.74
C ALA A 196 5.38 -18.42 -9.58
N LEU A 197 5.37 -19.72 -9.89
CA LEU A 197 5.48 -20.83 -8.95
C LEU A 197 6.93 -21.25 -8.64
N ALA A 198 7.92 -20.60 -9.26
CA ALA A 198 9.34 -20.92 -9.01
C ALA A 198 9.69 -20.78 -7.52
N GLU A 199 10.59 -21.63 -7.05
CA GLU A 199 11.09 -21.56 -5.68
C GLU A 199 12.10 -20.41 -5.50
N GLY A 200 12.24 -19.94 -4.27
CA GLY A 200 13.21 -18.92 -3.91
C GLY A 200 12.72 -17.50 -4.17
N ASP A 201 13.64 -16.61 -4.55
CA ASP A 201 13.36 -15.16 -4.70
C ASP A 201 12.71 -14.79 -6.03
N GLU A 202 12.66 -15.71 -6.98
CA GLU A 202 12.12 -15.48 -8.32
C GLU A 202 10.59 -15.63 -8.38
N GLY A 203 9.98 -16.47 -7.55
CA GLY A 203 8.55 -16.72 -7.54
C GLY A 203 7.73 -15.60 -6.89
N VAL A 204 6.61 -15.24 -7.53
CA VAL A 204 5.64 -14.26 -6.97
C VAL A 204 4.53 -14.93 -6.18
N VAL A 205 4.33 -16.25 -6.33
CA VAL A 205 3.37 -17.02 -5.55
C VAL A 205 4.01 -17.40 -4.21
N ALA A 206 4.19 -16.41 -3.35
CA ALA A 206 4.73 -16.56 -2.01
C ALA A 206 3.91 -15.75 -1.01
N ARG A 207 3.73 -16.27 0.21
CA ARG A 207 2.98 -15.57 1.28
C ARG A 207 3.56 -14.19 1.61
N SER A 208 4.85 -14.00 1.40
CA SER A 208 5.57 -12.73 1.63
C SER A 208 5.45 -11.73 0.49
N PHE A 209 4.86 -12.11 -0.66
CA PHE A 209 4.80 -11.24 -1.82
C PHE A 209 3.83 -10.06 -1.65
N THR A 210 2.65 -10.33 -1.08
CA THR A 210 1.64 -9.28 -0.83
C THR A 210 0.97 -9.46 0.53
N SER A 211 0.38 -8.39 1.07
CA SER A 211 -0.42 -8.47 2.30
C SER A 211 -1.65 -9.37 2.14
N GLN A 212 -2.16 -9.54 0.92
CA GLN A 212 -3.27 -10.43 0.59
C GLN A 212 -2.92 -11.89 0.81
N LEU A 213 -1.75 -12.32 0.35
CA LEU A 213 -1.30 -13.69 0.52
C LEU A 213 -0.80 -13.96 1.95
N SER A 214 -0.26 -12.95 2.63
CA SER A 214 0.29 -13.10 3.98
C SER A 214 -0.77 -13.39 5.05
N VAL A 215 -2.01 -12.92 4.85
CA VAL A 215 -3.12 -13.11 5.81
C VAL A 215 -3.83 -14.47 5.67
N LEU A 216 -3.51 -15.24 4.64
CA LEU A 216 -4.08 -16.57 4.43
C LEU A 216 -3.52 -17.59 5.43
N SER A 217 -4.34 -18.55 5.84
CA SER A 217 -3.84 -19.74 6.53
C SER A 217 -2.94 -20.58 5.59
N ALA A 218 -2.18 -21.51 6.16
CA ALA A 218 -1.37 -22.42 5.36
C ALA A 218 -2.21 -23.26 4.37
N GLU A 219 -3.40 -23.68 4.81
CA GLU A 219 -4.34 -24.45 4.00
C GLU A 219 -4.97 -23.62 2.88
N GLU A 220 -5.42 -22.39 3.16
CA GLU A 220 -5.96 -21.48 2.15
C GLU A 220 -4.92 -21.17 1.09
N PHE A 221 -3.68 -20.91 1.51
CA PHE A 221 -2.57 -20.66 0.59
C PHE A 221 -2.26 -21.90 -0.28
N ALA A 222 -2.18 -23.09 0.34
CA ALA A 222 -1.91 -24.34 -0.38
C ALA A 222 -3.00 -24.65 -1.41
N ARG A 223 -4.28 -24.41 -1.09
CA ARG A 223 -5.40 -24.56 -2.05
C ARG A 223 -5.24 -23.64 -3.25
N GLY A 224 -4.90 -22.37 -3.03
CA GLY A 224 -4.68 -21.42 -4.13
C GLY A 224 -3.51 -21.84 -5.05
N VAL A 225 -2.41 -22.31 -4.46
CA VAL A 225 -1.27 -22.87 -5.22
C VAL A 225 -1.68 -24.10 -6.04
N ALA A 226 -2.47 -25.00 -5.45
CA ALA A 226 -2.97 -26.19 -6.17
C ALA A 226 -3.81 -25.80 -7.37
N ARG A 227 -4.75 -24.83 -7.23
CA ARG A 227 -5.55 -24.32 -8.35
C ARG A 227 -4.71 -23.74 -9.48
N ILE A 228 -3.65 -22.99 -9.16
CA ILE A 228 -2.73 -22.46 -10.20
C ILE A 228 -2.06 -23.62 -10.94
N ARG A 229 -1.60 -24.66 -10.23
CA ARG A 229 -0.95 -25.84 -10.84
C ARG A 229 -1.92 -26.59 -11.75
N GLU A 230 -3.12 -26.90 -11.26
CA GLU A 230 -4.18 -27.57 -12.04
C GLU A 230 -4.55 -26.78 -13.31
N ALA A 231 -4.74 -25.46 -13.19
CA ALA A 231 -5.04 -24.60 -14.32
C ALA A 231 -3.87 -24.56 -15.32
N ASN A 232 -2.63 -24.55 -14.83
CA ASN A 232 -1.45 -24.58 -15.70
C ASN A 232 -1.30 -25.92 -16.45
N GLU A 233 -1.57 -27.05 -15.77
CA GLU A 233 -1.59 -28.38 -16.40
C GLU A 233 -2.67 -28.47 -17.46
N ALA A 234 -3.90 -27.99 -17.15
CA ALA A 234 -5.01 -27.95 -18.11
C ALA A 234 -4.71 -27.06 -19.32
N ALA A 235 -3.90 -26.01 -19.16
CA ALA A 235 -3.43 -25.13 -20.23
C ALA A 235 -2.15 -25.66 -20.94
N GLY A 236 -1.75 -26.91 -20.70
CA GLY A 236 -0.54 -27.48 -21.29
C GLY A 236 0.76 -26.76 -20.89
N GLY A 237 0.81 -26.19 -19.70
CA GLY A 237 1.99 -25.48 -19.16
C GLY A 237 2.14 -24.03 -19.63
N THR A 238 1.13 -23.46 -20.31
CA THR A 238 1.19 -22.12 -20.91
C THR A 238 0.35 -21.06 -20.19
N LEU A 239 -0.18 -21.38 -18.99
CA LEU A 239 -1.00 -20.45 -18.22
C LEU A 239 -0.25 -19.15 -17.93
N GLN A 240 -0.93 -18.04 -18.15
CA GLN A 240 -0.46 -16.71 -17.78
C GLN A 240 -1.26 -16.19 -16.56
N LEU A 241 -0.57 -15.75 -15.53
CA LEU A 241 -1.15 -15.07 -14.39
C LEU A 241 -1.19 -13.57 -14.68
N VAL A 242 -2.38 -13.01 -14.72
CA VAL A 242 -2.60 -11.60 -15.08
C VAL A 242 -2.78 -10.75 -13.83
N ALA A 243 -2.13 -9.61 -13.80
CA ALA A 243 -2.40 -8.51 -12.88
C ALA A 243 -2.74 -7.28 -13.74
N ASP A 244 -4.00 -6.93 -13.78
CA ASP A 244 -4.56 -5.78 -14.50
C ASP A 244 -5.51 -5.07 -13.51
N PHE A 245 -4.96 -4.13 -12.76
CA PHE A 245 -5.71 -3.41 -11.73
C PHE A 245 -5.23 -1.98 -11.54
N LYS A 246 -6.14 -1.14 -11.07
CA LYS A 246 -5.89 0.28 -10.86
C LYS A 246 -5.60 0.62 -9.40
N LEU A 247 -4.78 1.64 -9.23
CA LEU A 247 -4.49 2.27 -7.94
C LEU A 247 -5.01 3.70 -7.97
N TYR A 248 -5.67 4.09 -6.90
CA TYR A 248 -6.34 5.38 -6.81
C TYR A 248 -5.67 6.25 -5.75
N ALA A 249 -5.43 7.49 -6.12
CA ALA A 249 -5.04 8.56 -5.20
C ALA A 249 -6.29 9.26 -4.67
N THR A 250 -6.30 9.55 -3.38
CA THR A 250 -7.25 10.49 -2.76
C THR A 250 -6.45 11.56 -2.03
N VAL A 251 -6.68 12.81 -2.39
CA VAL A 251 -5.97 13.98 -1.87
C VAL A 251 -6.95 14.83 -1.06
N GLY A 252 -6.48 15.33 0.09
CA GLY A 252 -7.21 16.32 0.90
C GLY A 252 -6.32 17.51 1.24
N TRP A 253 -6.87 18.73 1.19
CA TRP A 253 -6.15 19.95 1.46
C TRP A 253 -6.71 20.67 2.69
N VAL A 254 -5.80 21.19 3.50
CA VAL A 254 -6.08 22.04 4.65
C VAL A 254 -6.34 23.46 4.16
N GLY A 255 -7.46 24.04 4.56
CA GLY A 255 -7.75 25.47 4.34
C GLY A 255 -6.90 26.39 5.22
#